data_29d90ae78e83f909538a8eaad5888075
#
_entry.id   29d90ae78e83f909538a8eaad5888075
#
_cell.length_a   1.000
_cell.length_b   1.000
_cell.length_c   1.000
_cell.angle_alpha   90.00
_cell.angle_beta   90.00
_cell.angle_gamma   90.00
#
_symmetry.space_group_name_H-M   'P 1'
#
loop_
_entity.id
_entity.type
_entity.pdbx_description
1 polymer ?
#
loop_
_entity_poly.entity_id
_entity_poly.type
_entity_poly.pdbx_seq_one_letter_code
_entity_poly.pdbx_strand_id
1 'polypeptide(L)'
;MKLSFLALVIGFCIDLLIGDPHSIPHPVVGIGKLISALEKRLRRLFPKTDRGEIAAGGVLWVLVVVICTAIPAGILYLCHRLSPWLRLTVESIMCWQILATKSLKDESMNVYKALESGDLERSRHAVSMIVGRDTARLDDAGVTRAAVETVAENTSDGVVAPMLFLALGGAPLGFFYKAVNTMDSMLGYVEMPYKNIGLVPAKMDDLANYLPSRLSALLMLAAGVLLGLDGKNGWRIFRRDRFNHASPNSAQTESVCAGLLGVRLAGDAWYHGVLHRKKYIGDGTREIAHRDILLACRLLYLTAFLTLLLCMLGKGIIIL
;
A
#
# COMPACT_ATOMS: atom_id res chain seq x y z
N MET A 1 -12.93 16.13 -15.47
CA MET A 1 -12.03 16.43 -14.33
C MET A 1 -12.78 16.80 -13.04
N LYS A 2 -13.71 17.77 -13.04
CA LYS A 2 -14.47 18.16 -11.80
C LYS A 2 -15.24 16.97 -11.18
N LEU A 3 -15.93 16.17 -12.01
CA LEU A 3 -16.67 15.00 -11.52
C LEU A 3 -15.77 13.92 -10.92
N SER A 4 -14.64 13.59 -11.53
CA SER A 4 -13.71 12.56 -10.99
C SER A 4 -13.09 12.98 -9.66
N PHE A 5 -12.90 14.31 -9.48
CA PHE A 5 -12.41 14.81 -8.20
C PHE A 5 -13.47 14.73 -7.10
N LEU A 6 -14.72 15.07 -7.41
CA LEU A 6 -15.84 14.87 -6.50
C LEU A 6 -16.03 13.39 -6.16
N ALA A 7 -15.86 12.51 -7.17
CA ALA A 7 -15.87 11.06 -6.98
C ALA A 7 -14.79 10.57 -6.01
N LEU A 8 -13.57 11.14 -6.09
CA LEU A 8 -12.50 10.83 -5.13
C LEU A 8 -12.90 11.23 -3.70
N VAL A 9 -13.44 12.44 -3.50
CA VAL A 9 -13.85 12.90 -2.16
C VAL A 9 -14.95 11.99 -1.60
N ILE A 10 -15.96 11.68 -2.41
CA ILE A 10 -17.06 10.79 -2.02
C ILE A 10 -16.51 9.38 -1.71
N GLY A 11 -15.66 8.84 -2.59
CA GLY A 11 -15.05 7.52 -2.42
C GLY A 11 -14.19 7.42 -1.15
N PHE A 12 -13.43 8.46 -0.83
CA PHE A 12 -12.67 8.53 0.42
C PHE A 12 -13.58 8.56 1.65
N CYS A 13 -14.66 9.32 1.61
CA CYS A 13 -15.65 9.31 2.70
C CYS A 13 -16.29 7.93 2.87
N ILE A 14 -16.60 7.24 1.77
CA ILE A 14 -17.13 5.87 1.82
C ILE A 14 -16.09 4.91 2.41
N ASP A 15 -14.80 4.99 2.01
CA ASP A 15 -13.72 4.19 2.59
C ASP A 15 -13.62 4.39 4.11
N LEU A 16 -13.64 5.63 4.58
CA LEU A 16 -13.59 5.92 6.03
C LEU A 16 -14.80 5.36 6.82
N LEU A 17 -15.97 5.27 6.20
CA LEU A 17 -17.19 4.80 6.85
C LEU A 17 -17.34 3.28 6.79
N ILE A 18 -17.12 2.69 5.62
CA ILE A 18 -17.45 1.29 5.34
C ILE A 18 -16.18 0.40 5.39
N GLY A 19 -15.04 0.88 4.86
CA GLY A 19 -13.84 0.05 4.62
C GLY A 19 -14.12 -1.00 3.54
N ASP A 20 -13.49 -2.17 3.65
CA ASP A 20 -13.61 -3.29 2.69
C ASP A 20 -14.35 -4.48 3.34
N PRO A 21 -15.69 -4.50 3.35
CA PRO A 21 -16.43 -5.63 3.91
C PRO A 21 -16.18 -6.91 3.11
N HIS A 22 -15.86 -8.01 3.79
CA HIS A 22 -15.60 -9.31 3.15
C HIS A 22 -16.77 -9.84 2.31
N SER A 23 -18.00 -9.34 2.53
CA SER A 23 -19.19 -9.70 1.77
C SER A 23 -19.28 -9.08 0.38
N ILE A 24 -18.49 -8.04 0.10
CA ILE A 24 -18.49 -7.32 -1.18
C ILE A 24 -17.32 -7.82 -2.02
N PRO A 25 -17.54 -8.25 -3.28
CA PRO A 25 -16.43 -8.62 -4.16
C PRO A 25 -15.46 -7.46 -4.36
N HIS A 26 -14.18 -7.68 -4.04
CA HIS A 26 -13.17 -6.64 -4.16
C HIS A 26 -12.43 -6.77 -5.50
N PRO A 27 -12.23 -5.66 -6.25
CA PRO A 27 -11.56 -5.67 -7.57
C PRO A 27 -10.15 -6.29 -7.54
N VAL A 28 -9.41 -6.13 -6.43
CA VAL A 28 -8.08 -6.73 -6.24
C VAL A 28 -8.10 -8.24 -6.41
N VAL A 29 -9.16 -8.92 -5.97
CA VAL A 29 -9.32 -10.37 -6.19
C VAL A 29 -9.44 -10.69 -7.68
N GLY A 30 -10.16 -9.87 -8.43
CA GLY A 30 -10.26 -9.99 -9.89
C GLY A 30 -8.91 -9.75 -10.59
N ILE A 31 -8.19 -8.71 -10.16
CA ILE A 31 -6.83 -8.40 -10.63
C ILE A 31 -5.89 -9.58 -10.34
N GLY A 32 -5.89 -10.10 -9.12
CA GLY A 32 -5.07 -11.26 -8.74
C GLY A 32 -5.36 -12.50 -9.57
N LYS A 33 -6.64 -12.81 -9.84
CA LYS A 33 -7.03 -13.91 -10.73
C LYS A 33 -6.53 -13.69 -12.16
N LEU A 34 -6.61 -12.47 -12.68
CA LEU A 34 -6.11 -12.11 -14.01
C LEU A 34 -4.58 -12.31 -14.07
N ILE A 35 -3.84 -11.83 -13.08
CA ILE A 35 -2.39 -11.99 -12.97
C ILE A 35 -2.03 -13.48 -13.01
N SER A 36 -2.63 -14.30 -12.14
CA SER A 36 -2.34 -15.74 -12.06
C SER A 36 -2.68 -16.49 -13.36
N ALA A 37 -3.79 -16.12 -14.01
CA ALA A 37 -4.20 -16.74 -15.27
C ALA A 37 -3.23 -16.39 -16.41
N LEU A 38 -2.81 -15.14 -16.51
CA LEU A 38 -1.85 -14.69 -17.52
C LEU A 38 -0.45 -15.25 -17.24
N GLU A 39 0.02 -15.23 -16.00
CA GLU A 39 1.30 -15.82 -15.60
C GLU A 39 1.39 -17.27 -16.05
N LYS A 40 0.39 -18.10 -15.71
CA LYS A 40 0.35 -19.51 -16.08
C LYS A 40 0.41 -19.73 -17.60
N ARG A 41 -0.23 -18.85 -18.40
CA ARG A 41 -0.20 -18.91 -19.86
C ARG A 41 1.14 -18.47 -20.43
N LEU A 42 1.67 -17.35 -19.95
CA LEU A 42 2.92 -16.78 -20.46
C LEU A 42 4.12 -17.65 -20.12
N ARG A 43 4.17 -18.28 -18.93
CA ARG A 43 5.20 -19.28 -18.60
C ARG A 43 5.21 -20.50 -19.55
N ARG A 44 4.11 -20.79 -20.27
CA ARG A 44 4.05 -21.86 -21.27
C ARG A 44 4.45 -21.39 -22.66
N LEU A 45 4.22 -20.11 -22.97
CA LEU A 45 4.46 -19.53 -24.28
C LEU A 45 5.90 -19.04 -24.46
N PHE A 46 6.55 -18.61 -23.40
CA PHE A 46 7.90 -18.08 -23.43
C PHE A 46 8.94 -19.16 -23.09
N PRO A 47 10.17 -19.07 -23.65
CA PRO A 47 11.27 -19.97 -23.29
C PRO A 47 11.57 -19.97 -21.79
N LYS A 48 11.88 -21.13 -21.23
CA LYS A 48 12.28 -21.30 -19.82
C LYS A 48 13.75 -20.90 -19.61
N THR A 49 14.08 -19.69 -19.98
CA THR A 49 15.37 -19.03 -19.78
C THR A 49 15.16 -17.75 -19.03
N ASP A 50 16.18 -17.24 -18.35
CA ASP A 50 16.07 -15.97 -17.59
C ASP A 50 15.52 -14.83 -18.45
N ARG A 51 16.02 -14.68 -19.68
CA ARG A 51 15.53 -13.65 -20.63
C ARG A 51 14.09 -13.89 -21.07
N GLY A 52 13.73 -15.17 -21.29
CA GLY A 52 12.36 -15.53 -21.68
C GLY A 52 11.37 -15.24 -20.57
N GLU A 53 11.70 -15.56 -19.32
CA GLU A 53 10.85 -15.24 -18.16
C GLU A 53 10.74 -13.74 -17.91
N ILE A 54 11.82 -12.97 -18.05
CA ILE A 54 11.79 -11.50 -17.94
C ILE A 54 10.89 -10.91 -19.05
N ALA A 55 10.99 -11.39 -20.27
CA ALA A 55 10.12 -10.96 -21.36
C ALA A 55 8.65 -11.32 -21.09
N ALA A 56 8.36 -12.52 -20.56
CA ALA A 56 7.03 -12.92 -20.12
C ALA A 56 6.49 -11.98 -19.05
N GLY A 57 7.32 -11.60 -18.08
CA GLY A 57 6.99 -10.62 -17.03
C GLY A 57 6.64 -9.23 -17.59
N GLY A 58 7.39 -8.77 -18.61
CA GLY A 58 7.11 -7.52 -19.30
C GLY A 58 5.78 -7.55 -20.04
N VAL A 59 5.50 -8.63 -20.79
CA VAL A 59 4.21 -8.81 -21.48
C VAL A 59 3.07 -8.93 -20.48
N LEU A 60 3.26 -9.66 -19.38
CA LEU A 60 2.29 -9.76 -18.29
C LEU A 60 1.94 -8.37 -17.77
N TRP A 61 2.95 -7.57 -17.44
CA TRP A 61 2.76 -6.22 -16.92
C TRP A 61 1.93 -5.36 -17.87
N VAL A 62 2.29 -5.33 -19.16
CA VAL A 62 1.55 -4.55 -20.17
C VAL A 62 0.09 -5.00 -20.26
N LEU A 63 -0.16 -6.31 -20.35
CA LEU A 63 -1.53 -6.83 -20.48
C LEU A 63 -2.39 -6.51 -19.26
N VAL A 64 -1.87 -6.74 -18.05
CA VAL A 64 -2.62 -6.47 -16.81
C VAL A 64 -2.91 -4.99 -16.68
N VAL A 65 -1.92 -4.13 -16.89
CA VAL A 65 -2.09 -2.67 -16.79
C VAL A 65 -3.09 -2.15 -17.81
N VAL A 66 -2.98 -2.58 -19.07
CA VAL A 66 -3.92 -2.15 -20.14
C VAL A 66 -5.34 -2.58 -19.81
N ILE A 67 -5.55 -3.84 -19.42
CA ILE A 67 -6.88 -4.37 -19.09
C ILE A 67 -7.47 -3.63 -17.88
N CYS A 68 -6.68 -3.50 -16.79
CA CYS A 68 -7.15 -2.90 -15.54
C CYS A 68 -7.38 -1.38 -15.66
N THR A 69 -6.80 -0.72 -16.65
CA THR A 69 -7.04 0.71 -16.93
C THR A 69 -8.19 0.90 -17.93
N ALA A 70 -8.20 0.11 -19.00
CA ALA A 70 -9.17 0.26 -20.08
C ALA A 70 -10.59 -0.11 -19.68
N ILE A 71 -10.77 -1.17 -18.87
CA ILE A 71 -12.11 -1.60 -18.42
C ILE A 71 -12.80 -0.49 -17.61
N PRO A 72 -12.21 0.06 -16.51
CA PRO A 72 -12.81 1.17 -15.78
C PRO A 72 -13.04 2.41 -16.65
N ALA A 73 -12.11 2.74 -17.54
CA ALA A 73 -12.26 3.86 -18.47
C ALA A 73 -13.47 3.66 -19.40
N GLY A 74 -13.63 2.47 -19.98
CA GLY A 74 -14.76 2.11 -20.83
C GLY A 74 -16.09 2.16 -20.08
N ILE A 75 -16.14 1.61 -18.87
CA ILE A 75 -17.35 1.67 -18.01
C ILE A 75 -17.72 3.12 -17.72
N LEU A 76 -16.78 3.96 -17.32
CA LEU A 76 -17.04 5.36 -17.01
C LEU A 76 -17.42 6.18 -18.25
N TYR A 77 -16.87 5.84 -19.43
CA TYR A 77 -17.28 6.42 -20.69
C TYR A 77 -18.75 6.11 -21.01
N LEU A 78 -19.15 4.85 -20.89
CA LEU A 78 -20.54 4.43 -21.11
C LEU A 78 -21.50 5.07 -20.10
N CYS A 79 -21.13 5.07 -18.82
CA CYS A 79 -21.91 5.73 -17.78
C CYS A 79 -22.08 7.23 -18.08
N HIS A 80 -21.03 7.90 -18.53
CA HIS A 80 -21.09 9.32 -18.89
C HIS A 80 -22.02 9.61 -20.08
N ARG A 81 -22.09 8.68 -21.05
CA ARG A 81 -23.01 8.79 -22.19
C ARG A 81 -24.48 8.67 -21.78
N LEU A 82 -24.74 7.93 -20.69
CA LEU A 82 -26.09 7.76 -20.14
C LEU A 82 -26.45 8.92 -19.20
N SER A 83 -25.60 9.22 -18.22
CA SER A 83 -25.79 10.32 -17.28
C SER A 83 -24.49 10.70 -16.58
N PRO A 84 -24.19 12.00 -16.42
CA PRO A 84 -23.08 12.46 -15.59
C PRO A 84 -23.18 12.01 -14.12
N TRP A 85 -24.40 11.89 -13.59
CA TRP A 85 -24.65 11.44 -12.22
C TRP A 85 -24.37 9.93 -12.07
N LEU A 86 -24.76 9.11 -13.05
CA LEU A 86 -24.41 7.70 -13.07
C LEU A 86 -22.90 7.51 -13.09
N ARG A 87 -22.18 8.27 -13.92
CA ARG A 87 -20.72 8.27 -13.92
C ARG A 87 -20.16 8.63 -12.54
N LEU A 88 -20.65 9.71 -11.93
CA LEU A 88 -20.19 10.12 -10.59
C LEU A 88 -20.36 8.99 -9.57
N THR A 89 -21.55 8.36 -9.52
CA THR A 89 -21.82 7.27 -8.59
C THR A 89 -20.87 6.09 -8.80
N VAL A 90 -20.73 5.62 -10.05
CA VAL A 90 -19.87 4.48 -10.36
C VAL A 90 -18.40 4.80 -10.11
N GLU A 91 -17.93 6.00 -10.48
CA GLU A 91 -16.55 6.43 -10.22
C GLU A 91 -16.28 6.59 -8.72
N SER A 92 -17.26 7.03 -7.90
CA SER A 92 -17.12 7.10 -6.44
C SER A 92 -16.97 5.72 -5.81
N ILE A 93 -17.74 4.74 -6.28
CA ILE A 93 -17.60 3.34 -5.83
C ILE A 93 -16.22 2.78 -6.23
N MET A 94 -15.77 3.04 -7.45
CA MET A 94 -14.44 2.64 -7.91
C MET A 94 -13.33 3.29 -7.07
N CYS A 95 -13.45 4.59 -6.73
CA CYS A 95 -12.48 5.28 -5.88
C CYS A 95 -12.44 4.67 -4.47
N TRP A 96 -13.59 4.37 -3.89
CA TRP A 96 -13.70 3.68 -2.61
C TRP A 96 -12.95 2.35 -2.62
N GLN A 97 -13.20 1.49 -3.61
CA GLN A 97 -12.60 0.15 -3.69
C GLN A 97 -11.09 0.15 -4.01
N ILE A 98 -10.50 1.29 -4.31
CA ILE A 98 -9.06 1.44 -4.53
C ILE A 98 -8.33 1.83 -3.24
N LEU A 99 -8.97 2.61 -2.38
CA LEU A 99 -8.43 3.09 -1.10
C LEU A 99 -8.56 2.00 -0.02
N ALA A 100 -7.65 1.99 0.93
CA ALA A 100 -7.61 0.97 1.98
C ALA A 100 -7.42 1.59 3.38
N THR A 101 -7.89 2.82 3.62
CA THR A 101 -7.61 3.55 4.86
C THR A 101 -8.24 2.87 6.07
N LYS A 102 -9.55 2.59 5.99
CA LYS A 102 -10.26 1.96 7.11
C LYS A 102 -9.92 0.50 7.26
N SER A 103 -9.83 -0.27 6.18
CA SER A 103 -9.48 -1.68 6.23
C SER A 103 -8.10 -1.92 6.83
N LEU A 104 -7.09 -1.13 6.45
CA LEU A 104 -5.76 -1.21 7.05
C LEU A 104 -5.80 -0.95 8.56
N LYS A 105 -6.53 0.07 9.00
CA LYS A 105 -6.74 0.34 10.43
C LYS A 105 -7.48 -0.80 11.12
N ASP A 106 -8.57 -1.31 10.55
CA ASP A 106 -9.39 -2.32 11.20
C ASP A 106 -8.64 -3.66 11.35
N GLU A 107 -7.88 -4.07 10.34
CA GLU A 107 -7.02 -5.25 10.43
C GLU A 107 -5.88 -5.06 11.44
N SER A 108 -5.25 -3.89 11.48
CA SER A 108 -4.23 -3.58 12.50
C SER A 108 -4.81 -3.54 13.91
N MET A 109 -6.05 -3.10 14.06
CA MET A 109 -6.77 -3.14 15.34
C MET A 109 -7.14 -4.56 15.77
N ASN A 110 -7.32 -5.51 14.82
CA ASN A 110 -7.49 -6.92 15.15
C ASN A 110 -6.21 -7.50 15.77
N VAL A 111 -5.03 -7.11 15.23
CA VAL A 111 -3.73 -7.47 15.83
C VAL A 111 -3.59 -6.87 17.24
N TYR A 112 -3.89 -5.57 17.39
CA TYR A 112 -3.85 -4.90 18.68
C TYR A 112 -4.72 -5.59 19.75
N LYS A 113 -5.96 -5.92 19.42
CA LYS A 113 -6.89 -6.62 20.32
C LYS A 113 -6.39 -8.01 20.69
N ALA A 114 -5.78 -8.73 19.76
CA ALA A 114 -5.20 -10.03 20.03
C ALA A 114 -4.02 -9.94 21.01
N LEU A 115 -3.11 -8.97 20.82
CA LEU A 115 -2.00 -8.68 21.74
C LEU A 115 -2.49 -8.31 23.13
N GLU A 116 -3.48 -7.43 23.26
CA GLU A 116 -4.06 -7.03 24.55
C GLU A 116 -4.74 -8.19 25.29
N SER A 117 -5.16 -9.24 24.58
CA SER A 117 -5.71 -10.44 25.21
C SER A 117 -4.64 -11.37 25.81
N GLY A 118 -3.34 -11.13 25.54
CA GLY A 118 -2.24 -11.96 25.97
C GLY A 118 -2.11 -13.30 25.21
N ASP A 119 -2.92 -13.54 24.19
CA ASP A 119 -2.89 -14.74 23.34
C ASP A 119 -1.92 -14.53 22.17
N LEU A 120 -0.67 -15.00 22.32
CA LEU A 120 0.37 -14.84 21.32
C LEU A 120 0.04 -15.59 20.01
N GLU A 121 -0.57 -16.78 20.08
CA GLU A 121 -0.93 -17.53 18.87
C GLU A 121 -2.00 -16.82 18.07
N ARG A 122 -3.01 -16.30 18.74
CA ARG A 122 -4.03 -15.46 18.11
C ARG A 122 -3.42 -14.19 17.51
N SER A 123 -2.45 -13.59 18.20
CA SER A 123 -1.74 -12.39 17.72
C SER A 123 -0.90 -12.69 16.47
N ARG A 124 -0.19 -13.83 16.45
CA ARG A 124 0.54 -14.33 15.28
C ARG A 124 -0.38 -14.59 14.08
N HIS A 125 -1.54 -15.20 14.34
CA HIS A 125 -2.55 -15.42 13.30
C HIS A 125 -3.09 -14.08 12.77
N ALA A 126 -3.45 -13.14 13.64
CA ALA A 126 -3.97 -11.85 13.22
C ALA A 126 -2.95 -11.07 12.37
N VAL A 127 -1.68 -11.02 12.77
CA VAL A 127 -0.65 -10.33 12.00
C VAL A 127 -0.33 -11.05 10.68
N SER A 128 -0.45 -12.38 10.60
CA SER A 128 -0.23 -13.14 9.35
C SER A 128 -1.21 -12.78 8.24
N MET A 129 -2.36 -12.19 8.59
CA MET A 129 -3.35 -11.72 7.61
C MET A 129 -2.94 -10.43 6.90
N ILE A 130 -1.96 -9.70 7.44
CA ILE A 130 -1.54 -8.39 6.94
C ILE A 130 -0.06 -8.29 6.56
N VAL A 131 0.74 -9.35 6.82
CA VAL A 131 2.16 -9.38 6.46
C VAL A 131 2.49 -10.55 5.52
N GLY A 132 3.50 -10.39 4.68
CA GLY A 132 3.99 -11.44 3.79
C GLY A 132 5.11 -12.33 4.38
N ARG A 133 5.51 -12.09 5.64
CA ARG A 133 6.59 -12.85 6.32
C ARG A 133 6.03 -13.99 7.19
N ASP A 134 6.90 -14.93 7.55
CA ASP A 134 6.55 -15.99 8.51
C ASP A 134 6.32 -15.39 9.90
N THR A 135 5.17 -15.67 10.51
CA THR A 135 4.78 -15.10 11.82
C THR A 135 4.92 -16.05 12.99
N ALA A 136 5.07 -17.36 12.73
CA ALA A 136 5.08 -18.40 13.76
C ALA A 136 6.19 -18.25 14.83
N ARG A 137 7.27 -17.54 14.50
CA ARG A 137 8.42 -17.32 15.40
C ARG A 137 8.44 -15.94 16.07
N LEU A 138 7.47 -15.07 15.76
CA LEU A 138 7.42 -13.73 16.33
C LEU A 138 7.02 -13.81 17.80
N ASP A 139 7.75 -13.10 18.64
CA ASP A 139 7.33 -12.77 20.00
C ASP A 139 6.33 -11.59 19.98
N ASP A 140 5.86 -11.21 21.12
CA ASP A 140 4.90 -10.09 21.29
C ASP A 140 5.40 -8.79 20.66
N ALA A 141 6.66 -8.41 20.95
CA ALA A 141 7.29 -7.23 20.34
C ALA A 141 7.46 -7.37 18.83
N GLY A 142 7.76 -8.58 18.34
CA GLY A 142 7.87 -8.88 16.92
C GLY A 142 6.54 -8.75 16.17
N VAL A 143 5.44 -9.22 16.78
CA VAL A 143 4.08 -9.05 16.23
C VAL A 143 3.71 -7.57 16.18
N THR A 144 3.94 -6.84 17.27
CA THR A 144 3.68 -5.39 17.34
C THR A 144 4.47 -4.63 16.29
N ARG A 145 5.77 -4.94 16.15
CA ARG A 145 6.64 -4.34 15.14
C ARG A 145 6.15 -4.59 13.73
N ALA A 146 5.79 -5.83 13.42
CA ALA A 146 5.27 -6.21 12.11
C ALA A 146 3.99 -5.44 11.75
N ALA A 147 3.08 -5.26 12.70
CA ALA A 147 1.86 -4.49 12.51
C ALA A 147 2.16 -3.00 12.26
N VAL A 148 3.05 -2.37 13.05
CA VAL A 148 3.44 -0.97 12.87
C VAL A 148 4.12 -0.74 11.52
N GLU A 149 5.03 -1.63 11.11
CA GLU A 149 5.68 -1.60 9.78
C GLU A 149 4.65 -1.64 8.66
N THR A 150 3.71 -2.59 8.74
CA THR A 150 2.65 -2.75 7.74
C THR A 150 1.79 -1.49 7.61
N VAL A 151 1.41 -0.87 8.74
CA VAL A 151 0.65 0.40 8.72
C VAL A 151 1.50 1.51 8.10
N ALA A 152 2.77 1.62 8.46
CA ALA A 152 3.65 2.68 7.95
C ALA A 152 3.86 2.55 6.43
N GLU A 153 4.19 1.35 5.92
CA GLU A 153 4.38 1.07 4.51
C GLU A 153 3.09 1.27 3.71
N ASN A 154 1.99 0.65 4.16
CA ASN A 154 0.72 0.73 3.43
C ASN A 154 0.02 2.09 3.56
N THR A 155 0.43 2.98 4.46
CA THR A 155 0.04 4.39 4.40
C THR A 155 0.45 5.00 3.06
N SER A 156 1.64 4.66 2.53
CA SER A 156 2.03 5.03 1.17
C SER A 156 1.25 4.24 0.12
N ASP A 157 1.37 2.92 0.12
CA ASP A 157 1.01 2.06 -0.99
C ASP A 157 -0.49 1.74 -1.07
N GLY A 158 -1.17 1.76 0.07
CA GLY A 158 -2.60 1.50 0.18
C GLY A 158 -3.48 2.75 0.18
N VAL A 159 -2.89 3.94 0.46
CA VAL A 159 -3.68 5.16 0.67
C VAL A 159 -3.15 6.36 -0.11
N VAL A 160 -1.93 6.82 0.16
CA VAL A 160 -1.42 8.06 -0.44
C VAL A 160 -1.19 7.90 -1.94
N ALA A 161 -0.46 6.88 -2.35
CA ALA A 161 -0.17 6.65 -3.76
C ALA A 161 -1.45 6.45 -4.59
N PRO A 162 -2.37 5.53 -4.24
CA PRO A 162 -3.61 5.40 -5.00
C PRO A 162 -4.43 6.70 -5.01
N MET A 163 -4.46 7.47 -3.92
CA MET A 163 -5.16 8.77 -3.87
C MET A 163 -4.57 9.78 -4.84
N LEU A 164 -3.24 9.84 -4.98
CA LEU A 164 -2.57 10.69 -5.96
C LEU A 164 -2.91 10.28 -7.41
N PHE A 165 -2.88 8.99 -7.72
CA PHE A 165 -3.26 8.49 -9.04
C PHE A 165 -4.74 8.75 -9.35
N LEU A 166 -5.63 8.57 -8.38
CA LEU A 166 -7.04 8.94 -8.47
C LEU A 166 -7.22 10.45 -8.72
N ALA A 167 -6.47 11.27 -8.01
CA ALA A 167 -6.51 12.71 -8.21
C ALA A 167 -6.02 13.14 -9.59
N LEU A 168 -5.02 12.47 -10.16
CA LEU A 168 -4.46 12.78 -11.48
C LEU A 168 -5.39 12.39 -12.63
N GLY A 169 -5.95 11.19 -12.61
CA GLY A 169 -6.70 10.64 -13.75
C GLY A 169 -7.98 9.88 -13.41
N GLY A 170 -8.54 10.08 -12.21
CA GLY A 170 -9.75 9.39 -11.75
C GLY A 170 -9.55 7.89 -11.55
N ALA A 171 -10.64 7.15 -11.49
CA ALA A 171 -10.61 5.72 -11.23
C ALA A 171 -9.73 4.92 -12.22
N PRO A 172 -9.66 5.23 -13.54
CA PRO A 172 -8.77 4.49 -14.45
C PRO A 172 -7.30 4.50 -14.01
N LEU A 173 -6.74 5.66 -13.61
CA LEU A 173 -5.37 5.72 -13.11
C LEU A 173 -5.23 5.12 -11.70
N GLY A 174 -6.26 5.17 -10.88
CA GLY A 174 -6.28 4.43 -9.62
C GLY A 174 -6.19 2.92 -9.82
N PHE A 175 -6.92 2.36 -10.78
CA PHE A 175 -6.83 0.94 -11.15
C PHE A 175 -5.50 0.58 -11.83
N PHE A 176 -4.93 1.49 -12.64
CA PHE A 176 -3.56 1.35 -13.12
C PHE A 176 -2.59 1.11 -11.96
N TYR A 177 -2.59 2.02 -10.99
CA TYR A 177 -1.71 1.90 -9.82
C TYR A 177 -1.99 0.62 -9.03
N LYS A 178 -3.26 0.30 -8.77
CA LYS A 178 -3.63 -0.91 -8.03
C LYS A 178 -3.18 -2.18 -8.75
N ALA A 179 -3.22 -2.20 -10.09
CA ALA A 179 -2.72 -3.32 -10.88
C ALA A 179 -1.20 -3.48 -10.76
N VAL A 180 -0.45 -2.36 -10.84
CA VAL A 180 1.01 -2.36 -10.67
C VAL A 180 1.39 -2.88 -9.29
N ASN A 181 0.82 -2.32 -8.24
CA ASN A 181 1.08 -2.71 -6.85
C ASN A 181 0.67 -4.16 -6.54
N THR A 182 -0.46 -4.63 -7.09
CA THR A 182 -0.88 -6.03 -6.91
C THR A 182 0.06 -7.01 -7.63
N MET A 183 0.59 -6.64 -8.80
CA MET A 183 1.58 -7.48 -9.49
C MET A 183 2.88 -7.60 -8.70
N ASP A 184 3.37 -6.52 -8.13
CA ASP A 184 4.55 -6.56 -7.26
C ASP A 184 4.29 -7.44 -6.03
N SER A 185 3.19 -7.23 -5.33
CA SER A 185 2.81 -8.02 -4.15
C SER A 185 2.69 -9.53 -4.45
N MET A 186 2.31 -9.92 -5.67
CA MET A 186 2.15 -11.32 -6.06
C MET A 186 3.40 -11.95 -6.67
N LEU A 187 4.23 -11.18 -7.36
CA LEU A 187 5.33 -11.68 -8.20
C LEU A 187 6.69 -11.05 -7.87
N GLY A 188 6.74 -9.95 -7.12
CA GLY A 188 7.96 -9.17 -6.86
C GLY A 188 9.00 -9.83 -5.97
N TYR A 189 8.90 -11.13 -5.76
CA TYR A 189 9.85 -11.89 -4.94
C TYR A 189 11.18 -12.08 -5.67
N VAL A 190 12.29 -11.87 -4.93
CA VAL A 190 13.66 -12.03 -5.45
C VAL A 190 14.11 -13.49 -5.58
N GLU A 191 13.27 -14.42 -5.16
CA GLU A 191 13.54 -15.85 -5.14
C GLU A 191 12.80 -16.60 -6.25
N MET A 192 13.32 -17.78 -6.62
CA MET A 192 12.60 -18.67 -7.53
C MET A 192 11.28 -19.14 -6.90
N PRO A 193 10.20 -19.28 -7.68
CA PRO A 193 10.13 -19.20 -9.14
C PRO A 193 9.82 -17.80 -9.71
N TYR A 194 9.83 -16.72 -8.90
CA TYR A 194 9.37 -15.39 -9.30
C TYR A 194 10.49 -14.43 -9.70
N LYS A 195 11.75 -14.71 -9.33
CA LYS A 195 12.92 -13.84 -9.55
C LYS A 195 12.97 -13.18 -10.92
N ASN A 196 12.71 -13.94 -11.98
CA ASN A 196 12.82 -13.43 -13.35
C ASN A 196 11.51 -12.80 -13.84
N ILE A 197 10.39 -13.51 -13.71
CA ILE A 197 9.09 -13.02 -14.20
C ILE A 197 8.57 -11.82 -13.39
N GLY A 198 8.92 -11.75 -12.11
CA GLY A 198 8.55 -10.64 -11.22
C GLY A 198 9.44 -9.40 -11.36
N LEU A 199 10.58 -9.50 -12.07
CA LEU A 199 11.53 -8.38 -12.16
C LEU A 199 10.93 -7.11 -12.77
N VAL A 200 10.19 -7.24 -13.88
CA VAL A 200 9.54 -6.07 -14.52
C VAL A 200 8.42 -5.53 -13.65
N PRO A 201 7.46 -6.33 -13.15
CA PRO A 201 6.48 -5.86 -12.15
C PRO A 201 7.08 -5.11 -10.99
N ALA A 202 8.10 -5.66 -10.31
CA ALA A 202 8.75 -5.01 -9.17
C ALA A 202 9.39 -3.66 -9.53
N LYS A 203 10.11 -3.59 -10.67
CA LYS A 203 10.73 -2.33 -11.12
C LYS A 203 9.71 -1.27 -11.50
N MET A 204 8.59 -1.67 -12.05
CA MET A 204 7.51 -0.74 -12.41
C MET A 204 6.74 -0.24 -11.17
N ASP A 205 6.61 -1.07 -10.14
CA ASP A 205 6.09 -0.64 -8.84
C ASP A 205 7.07 0.31 -8.15
N ASP A 206 8.37 0.00 -8.13
CA ASP A 206 9.41 0.91 -7.64
C ASP A 206 9.31 2.30 -8.30
N LEU A 207 9.08 2.35 -9.61
CA LEU A 207 8.92 3.60 -10.36
C LEU A 207 7.62 4.32 -10.02
N ALA A 208 6.49 3.60 -9.98
CA ALA A 208 5.18 4.17 -9.69
C ALA A 208 5.12 4.76 -8.27
N ASN A 209 5.79 4.13 -7.31
CA ASN A 209 5.85 4.55 -5.91
C ASN A 209 6.98 5.55 -5.62
N TYR A 210 7.85 5.86 -6.60
CA TYR A 210 9.02 6.70 -6.33
C TYR A 210 8.67 8.07 -5.77
N LEU A 211 7.80 8.83 -6.41
CA LEU A 211 7.34 10.13 -5.91
C LEU A 211 6.30 10.00 -4.77
N PRO A 212 5.28 9.13 -4.89
CA PRO A 212 4.30 8.96 -3.84
C PRO A 212 4.91 8.63 -2.47
N SER A 213 5.85 7.70 -2.38
CA SER A 213 6.44 7.29 -1.10
C SER A 213 7.19 8.43 -0.39
N ARG A 214 7.87 9.29 -1.13
CA ARG A 214 8.57 10.45 -0.57
C ARG A 214 7.59 11.51 -0.09
N LEU A 215 6.54 11.74 -0.86
CA LEU A 215 5.45 12.64 -0.45
C LEU A 215 4.72 12.08 0.77
N SER A 216 4.45 10.77 0.80
CA SER A 216 3.86 10.08 1.96
C SER A 216 4.69 10.29 3.22
N ALA A 217 6.01 10.15 3.12
CA ALA A 217 6.92 10.36 4.24
C ALA A 217 6.84 11.81 4.77
N LEU A 218 6.82 12.81 3.90
CA LEU A 218 6.72 14.21 4.30
C LEU A 218 5.36 14.53 4.93
N LEU A 219 4.28 13.99 4.37
CA LEU A 219 2.92 14.15 4.92
C LEU A 219 2.76 13.42 6.25
N MET A 220 3.34 12.22 6.40
CA MET A 220 3.39 11.49 7.66
C MET A 220 4.20 12.22 8.72
N LEU A 221 5.30 12.85 8.36
CA LEU A 221 6.08 13.69 9.26
C LEU A 221 5.26 14.89 9.75
N ALA A 222 4.57 15.59 8.84
CA ALA A 222 3.66 16.66 9.19
C ALA A 222 2.54 16.19 10.10
N ALA A 223 1.93 15.04 9.79
CA ALA A 223 0.92 14.40 10.63
C ALA A 223 1.45 14.10 12.04
N GLY A 224 2.68 13.57 12.13
CA GLY A 224 3.33 13.29 13.41
C GLY A 224 3.54 14.55 14.26
N VAL A 225 3.98 15.64 13.65
CA VAL A 225 4.13 16.95 14.34
C VAL A 225 2.77 17.45 14.84
N LEU A 226 1.72 17.35 14.03
CA LEU A 226 0.36 17.76 14.42
C LEU A 226 -0.21 16.88 15.56
N LEU A 227 0.22 15.62 15.65
CA LEU A 227 -0.15 14.72 16.75
C LEU A 227 0.74 14.90 18.01
N GLY A 228 1.66 15.87 18.01
CA GLY A 228 2.56 16.13 19.14
C GLY A 228 3.68 15.10 19.30
N LEU A 229 4.00 14.32 18.25
CA LEU A 229 5.11 13.36 18.25
C LEU A 229 6.45 14.06 17.96
N ASP A 230 7.57 13.36 18.18
CA ASP A 230 8.91 13.91 17.97
C ASP A 230 9.26 14.08 16.49
N GLY A 231 8.81 15.18 15.90
CA GLY A 231 9.08 15.52 14.50
C GLY A 231 10.57 15.72 14.19
N LYS A 232 11.38 16.20 15.17
CA LYS A 232 12.83 16.36 14.98
C LYS A 232 13.50 15.01 14.82
N ASN A 233 13.15 14.06 15.68
CA ASN A 233 13.65 12.69 15.58
C ASN A 233 13.09 11.98 14.32
N GLY A 234 11.82 12.18 13.99
CA GLY A 234 11.21 11.68 12.75
C GLY A 234 12.00 12.11 11.51
N TRP A 235 12.33 13.42 11.39
CA TRP A 235 13.14 13.94 10.30
C TRP A 235 14.58 13.39 10.31
N ARG A 236 15.21 13.29 11.48
CA ARG A 236 16.57 12.77 11.63
C ARG A 236 16.67 11.31 11.16
N ILE A 237 15.77 10.45 11.61
CA ILE A 237 15.73 9.04 11.22
C ILE A 237 15.40 8.89 9.74
N PHE A 238 14.41 9.64 9.22
CA PHE A 238 14.10 9.67 7.79
C PHE A 238 15.34 9.95 6.94
N ARG A 239 16.12 11.00 7.25
CA ARG A 239 17.31 11.33 6.48
C ARG A 239 18.39 10.26 6.54
N ARG A 240 18.52 9.53 7.65
CA ARG A 240 19.53 8.51 7.87
C ARG A 240 19.14 7.16 7.27
N ASP A 241 17.88 6.70 7.50
CA ASP A 241 17.48 5.32 7.32
C ASP A 241 16.55 5.05 6.13
N ARG A 242 16.06 6.08 5.44
CA ARG A 242 15.08 5.93 4.34
C ARG A 242 15.50 5.04 3.17
N PHE A 243 16.72 4.55 3.16
CA PHE A 243 17.27 3.62 2.18
C PHE A 243 17.68 2.27 2.80
N ASN A 244 17.29 2.01 4.05
CA ASN A 244 17.60 0.77 4.74
C ASN A 244 16.59 -0.37 4.43
N HIS A 245 16.04 -0.39 3.24
CA HIS A 245 15.14 -1.43 2.75
C HIS A 245 15.54 -1.86 1.34
N ALA A 246 15.15 -3.09 0.92
CA ALA A 246 15.43 -3.60 -0.42
C ALA A 246 14.66 -2.81 -1.50
N SER A 247 13.39 -2.48 -1.25
CA SER A 247 12.66 -1.50 -2.05
C SER A 247 13.13 -0.08 -1.72
N PRO A 248 13.32 0.80 -2.71
CA PRO A 248 13.69 2.19 -2.49
C PRO A 248 12.55 3.04 -1.88
N ASN A 249 11.37 2.45 -1.71
CA ASN A 249 10.13 3.12 -1.33
C ASN A 249 9.66 2.81 0.09
N SER A 250 9.71 1.54 0.53
CA SER A 250 9.13 1.09 1.81
C SER A 250 9.71 1.82 3.02
N ALA A 251 11.04 1.96 3.09
CA ALA A 251 11.68 2.64 4.21
C ALA A 251 11.41 4.16 4.28
N GLN A 252 10.76 4.76 3.28
CA GLN A 252 10.46 6.20 3.32
C GLN A 252 9.50 6.51 4.48
N THR A 253 8.36 5.84 4.53
CA THR A 253 7.36 6.01 5.60
C THR A 253 7.73 5.27 6.88
N GLU A 254 8.34 4.07 6.78
CA GLU A 254 8.79 3.33 7.95
C GLU A 254 9.81 4.11 8.77
N SER A 255 10.77 4.79 8.12
CA SER A 255 11.79 5.57 8.83
C SER A 255 11.20 6.79 9.53
N VAL A 256 10.23 7.46 8.92
CA VAL A 256 9.48 8.55 9.58
C VAL A 256 8.74 8.00 10.79
N CYS A 257 7.98 6.92 10.63
CA CYS A 257 7.21 6.29 11.70
C CYS A 257 8.11 5.87 12.87
N ALA A 258 9.22 5.16 12.59
CA ALA A 258 10.20 4.75 13.59
C ALA A 258 10.74 5.93 14.39
N GLY A 259 11.09 7.01 13.70
CA GLY A 259 11.61 8.21 14.34
C GLY A 259 10.57 8.96 15.18
N LEU A 260 9.36 9.14 14.66
CA LEU A 260 8.25 9.79 15.36
C LEU A 260 7.87 9.05 16.65
N LEU A 261 7.88 7.70 16.61
CA LEU A 261 7.53 6.85 17.74
C LEU A 261 8.72 6.57 18.68
N GLY A 262 9.96 6.83 18.26
CA GLY A 262 11.16 6.51 19.01
C GLY A 262 11.43 5.01 19.14
N VAL A 263 10.94 4.19 18.21
CA VAL A 263 11.06 2.74 18.21
C VAL A 263 12.02 2.25 17.11
N ARG A 264 12.36 0.97 17.15
CA ARG A 264 13.14 0.29 16.12
C ARG A 264 12.23 -0.61 15.31
N LEU A 265 12.24 -0.44 13.99
CA LEU A 265 11.50 -1.21 13.00
C LEU A 265 12.46 -2.03 12.13
N ALA A 266 11.91 -2.85 11.24
CA ALA A 266 12.64 -3.75 10.34
C ALA A 266 13.53 -4.76 11.12
N GLY A 267 14.72 -5.06 10.59
CA GLY A 267 15.59 -6.13 11.11
C GLY A 267 15.29 -7.48 10.47
N ASP A 268 15.93 -8.51 10.96
CA ASP A 268 15.86 -9.85 10.40
C ASP A 268 14.43 -10.40 10.37
N ALA A 269 14.06 -11.02 9.27
CA ALA A 269 12.73 -11.61 9.07
C ALA A 269 12.80 -12.95 8.33
N TRP A 270 11.88 -13.86 8.64
CA TRP A 270 11.77 -15.15 8.00
C TRP A 270 10.75 -15.09 6.86
N TYR A 271 11.11 -15.66 5.72
CA TYR A 271 10.25 -15.82 4.54
C TYR A 271 10.37 -17.24 4.04
N HIS A 272 9.28 -17.97 3.99
CA HIS A 272 9.26 -19.39 3.56
C HIS A 272 10.32 -20.26 4.25
N GLY A 273 10.53 -20.04 5.56
CA GLY A 273 11.50 -20.77 6.35
C GLY A 273 12.96 -20.33 6.19
N VAL A 274 13.24 -19.31 5.37
CA VAL A 274 14.59 -18.73 5.15
C VAL A 274 14.74 -17.43 5.90
N LEU A 275 15.86 -17.24 6.61
CA LEU A 275 16.17 -16.01 7.34
C LEU A 275 16.78 -14.97 6.38
N HIS A 276 16.09 -13.83 6.24
CA HIS A 276 16.59 -12.67 5.52
C HIS A 276 17.12 -11.64 6.48
N ARG A 277 18.41 -11.37 6.40
CA ARG A 277 19.06 -10.32 7.20
C ARG A 277 18.72 -8.95 6.61
N LYS A 278 18.13 -8.07 7.43
CA LYS A 278 17.75 -6.71 7.04
C LYS A 278 18.34 -5.71 8.03
N LYS A 279 18.64 -4.51 7.54
CA LYS A 279 19.04 -3.41 8.41
C LYS A 279 17.86 -2.96 9.26
N TYR A 280 18.15 -2.56 10.49
CA TYR A 280 17.15 -1.88 11.31
C TYR A 280 16.90 -0.45 10.84
N ILE A 281 15.69 0.04 11.15
CA ILE A 281 15.23 1.40 10.92
C ILE A 281 14.86 2.00 12.27
N GLY A 282 15.43 3.18 12.59
CA GLY A 282 15.24 3.83 13.90
C GLY A 282 16.26 3.40 14.94
N ASP A 283 16.33 4.16 16.04
CA ASP A 283 17.31 3.94 17.11
C ASP A 283 16.81 3.02 18.21
N GLY A 284 15.47 2.89 18.38
CA GLY A 284 14.88 2.16 19.50
C GLY A 284 15.22 2.82 20.84
N THR A 285 14.94 4.11 20.96
CA THR A 285 15.16 4.85 22.22
C THR A 285 14.26 4.36 23.35
N ARG A 286 13.22 3.62 22.99
CA ARG A 286 12.37 2.84 23.89
C ARG A 286 11.95 1.52 23.22
N GLU A 287 11.48 0.61 24.01
CA GLU A 287 10.85 -0.61 23.50
C GLU A 287 9.51 -0.30 22.82
N ILE A 288 9.22 -1.10 21.80
CA ILE A 288 7.92 -1.04 21.12
C ILE A 288 6.83 -1.59 22.04
N ALA A 289 5.67 -0.98 22.02
CA ALA A 289 4.51 -1.36 22.82
C ALA A 289 3.26 -1.44 21.96
N HIS A 290 2.25 -2.21 22.38
CA HIS A 290 1.00 -2.42 21.62
C HIS A 290 0.34 -1.09 21.20
N ARG A 291 0.40 -0.06 22.08
CA ARG A 291 -0.11 1.29 21.79
C ARG A 291 0.50 1.92 20.53
N ASP A 292 1.66 1.46 20.07
CA ASP A 292 2.30 2.00 18.86
C ASP A 292 1.50 1.66 17.61
N ILE A 293 0.74 0.55 17.62
CA ILE A 293 -0.23 0.24 16.57
C ILE A 293 -1.31 1.33 16.50
N LEU A 294 -1.82 1.79 17.66
CA LEU A 294 -2.81 2.87 17.72
C LEU A 294 -2.25 4.19 17.17
N LEU A 295 -1.01 4.51 17.53
CA LEU A 295 -0.33 5.72 17.05
C LEU A 295 -0.05 5.65 15.55
N ALA A 296 0.39 4.50 15.05
CA ALA A 296 0.57 4.27 13.61
C ALA A 296 -0.76 4.44 12.84
N CYS A 297 -1.88 3.92 13.38
CA CYS A 297 -3.20 4.14 12.79
C CYS A 297 -3.65 5.61 12.82
N ARG A 298 -3.30 6.38 13.87
CA ARG A 298 -3.55 7.84 13.89
C ARG A 298 -2.71 8.57 12.85
N LEU A 299 -1.45 8.19 12.68
CA LEU A 299 -0.58 8.71 11.63
C LEU A 299 -1.16 8.42 10.25
N LEU A 300 -1.60 7.18 9.99
CA LEU A 300 -2.29 6.79 8.76
C LEU A 300 -3.46 7.72 8.42
N TYR A 301 -4.41 7.88 9.36
CA TYR A 301 -5.62 8.68 9.11
C TYR A 301 -5.30 10.15 8.86
N LEU A 302 -4.42 10.74 9.67
CA LEU A 302 -4.07 12.14 9.48
C LEU A 302 -3.26 12.35 8.19
N THR A 303 -2.38 11.43 7.84
CA THR A 303 -1.65 11.44 6.57
C THR A 303 -2.61 11.35 5.37
N ALA A 304 -3.60 10.46 5.44
CA ALA A 304 -4.64 10.33 4.42
C ALA A 304 -5.44 11.63 4.24
N PHE A 305 -5.84 12.25 5.35
CA PHE A 305 -6.55 13.53 5.33
C PHE A 305 -5.70 14.66 4.73
N LEU A 306 -4.43 14.78 5.15
CA LEU A 306 -3.50 15.76 4.58
C LEU A 306 -3.26 15.53 3.07
N THR A 307 -3.24 14.27 2.65
CA THR A 307 -3.14 13.92 1.21
C THR A 307 -4.35 14.39 0.44
N LEU A 308 -5.56 14.15 0.95
CA LEU A 308 -6.79 14.63 0.30
C LEU A 308 -6.78 16.17 0.21
N LEU A 309 -6.41 16.85 1.29
CA LEU A 309 -6.30 18.31 1.31
C LEU A 309 -5.30 18.81 0.26
N LEU A 310 -4.13 18.18 0.15
CA LEU A 310 -3.14 18.50 -0.88
C LEU A 310 -3.70 18.32 -2.29
N CYS A 311 -4.42 17.22 -2.54
CA CYS A 311 -5.08 16.98 -3.83
C CYS A 311 -6.15 18.03 -4.12
N MET A 312 -6.89 18.50 -3.11
CA MET A 312 -7.87 19.58 -3.24
C MET A 312 -7.21 20.90 -3.63
N LEU A 313 -6.15 21.28 -2.92
CA LEU A 313 -5.41 22.51 -3.21
C LEU A 313 -4.76 22.47 -4.60
N GLY A 314 -4.11 21.38 -4.96
CA GLY A 314 -3.50 21.21 -6.28
C GLY A 314 -4.50 21.32 -7.44
N LYS A 315 -5.71 20.78 -7.28
CA LYS A 315 -6.76 20.93 -8.30
C LYS A 315 -7.46 22.28 -8.27
N GLY A 316 -7.58 22.91 -7.10
CA GLY A 316 -8.08 24.29 -7.00
C GLY A 316 -7.24 25.26 -7.83
N ILE A 317 -5.91 25.09 -7.82
CA ILE A 317 -4.97 25.90 -8.62
C ILE A 317 -5.11 25.63 -10.13
N ILE A 318 -5.42 24.39 -10.55
CA ILE A 318 -5.56 24.02 -11.98
C ILE A 318 -6.93 24.43 -12.55
N ILE A 319 -7.92 24.69 -11.71
CA ILE A 319 -9.31 25.00 -12.14
C ILE A 319 -9.58 26.52 -12.13
N LEU A 320 -8.75 27.30 -11.42
CA LEU A 320 -8.70 28.75 -11.49
C LEU A 320 -7.85 29.19 -12.68
#